data_a6b703157184a0d2f70f4f22ce9e01d9
#
_entry.id   a6b703157184a0d2f70f4f22ce9e01d9
#
_cell.length_a   1.000
_cell.length_b   1.000
_cell.length_c   1.000
_cell.angle_alpha   90.00
_cell.angle_beta   90.00
_cell.angle_gamma   90.00
#
_symmetry.space_group_name_H-M   'P 1'
#
loop_
_entity.id
_entity.type
_entity.pdbx_description
1 polymer ?
#
loop_
_entity_poly.entity_id
_entity_poly.type
_entity_poly.pdbx_seq_one_letter_code
_entity_poly.pdbx_strand_id
1 'polypeptide(L)'
;PVIVGMYGTNPAGGGYHAISPAIIFAHEKSNMAVGGGGIVSGMSPKGYFDLDGAETLIEATRQFKQVPPGSVKIHHHETGFMRQVFDTEEGVLEALKTCMAGMPLYDPSTFRVADPADPLYPAEDLNRIVPLNQKRVYTMEQVLARLFDGSQHMEYRPDYGPEVYCGLAKIDGFLVGVIANRQGFLGKDYPQYAEGRYMGIGGKLYRQGLIKMNEMVMFCGR
;
A
#
# COMPACT_ATOMS: atom_id res chain seq x y z
N PRO A 1 -2.64 12.10 -12.22
CA PRO A 1 -1.88 10.93 -11.73
C PRO A 1 -1.86 9.81 -12.76
N VAL A 2 -0.82 8.97 -12.71
CA VAL A 2 -0.72 7.75 -13.53
C VAL A 2 -0.95 6.55 -12.62
N ILE A 3 -1.87 5.67 -13.01
CA ILE A 3 -2.24 4.47 -12.27
C ILE A 3 -1.91 3.26 -13.14
N VAL A 4 -1.27 2.25 -12.58
CA VAL A 4 -0.83 1.06 -13.32
C VAL A 4 -1.35 -0.21 -12.68
N GLY A 5 -1.90 -1.10 -13.52
CA GLY A 5 -2.06 -2.52 -13.21
C GLY A 5 -0.86 -3.30 -13.73
N MET A 6 -0.19 -4.05 -12.88
CA MET A 6 1.00 -4.79 -13.23
C MET A 6 0.74 -6.28 -13.25
N TYR A 7 1.07 -6.92 -14.37
CA TYR A 7 0.95 -8.33 -14.60
C TYR A 7 2.26 -8.92 -15.13
N GLY A 8 2.55 -10.17 -14.78
CA GLY A 8 3.68 -10.90 -15.32
C GLY A 8 5.04 -10.24 -15.07
N THR A 9 5.94 -10.37 -16.03
CA THR A 9 7.35 -9.98 -15.90
C THR A 9 7.60 -8.62 -16.55
N ASN A 10 8.08 -7.66 -15.74
CA ASN A 10 8.33 -6.26 -16.15
C ASN A 10 9.80 -5.86 -15.91
N PRO A 11 10.75 -6.37 -16.72
CA PRO A 11 12.16 -5.99 -16.61
C PRO A 11 12.46 -4.71 -17.38
N ALA A 12 13.56 -4.06 -17.02
CA ALA A 12 14.15 -2.91 -17.72
C ALA A 12 13.10 -1.83 -18.09
N GLY A 13 12.83 -1.59 -19.35
CA GLY A 13 11.90 -0.57 -19.81
C GLY A 13 10.48 -0.71 -19.24
N GLY A 14 9.96 -1.94 -19.13
CA GLY A 14 8.69 -2.21 -18.44
C GLY A 14 8.72 -1.81 -16.99
N GLY A 15 9.81 -2.10 -16.29
CA GLY A 15 10.04 -1.66 -14.92
C GLY A 15 10.10 -0.14 -14.79
N TYR A 16 10.77 0.56 -15.68
CA TYR A 16 10.84 2.03 -15.66
C TYR A 16 9.48 2.68 -15.83
N HIS A 17 8.66 2.17 -16.74
CA HIS A 17 7.29 2.67 -16.88
C HIS A 17 6.45 2.40 -15.62
N ALA A 18 6.67 1.29 -14.96
CA ALA A 18 5.92 0.89 -13.79
C ALA A 18 6.30 1.66 -12.51
N ILE A 19 7.53 2.15 -12.35
CA ILE A 19 7.95 2.91 -11.15
C ILE A 19 7.64 4.40 -11.19
N SER A 20 7.31 4.94 -12.37
CA SER A 20 6.94 6.35 -12.54
C SER A 20 5.54 6.72 -12.05
N PRO A 21 4.56 5.79 -12.01
CA PRO A 21 3.20 6.10 -11.62
C PRO A 21 3.05 6.38 -10.12
N ALA A 22 1.97 7.10 -9.80
CA ALA A 22 1.61 7.38 -8.42
C ALA A 22 1.09 6.14 -7.68
N ILE A 23 0.37 5.25 -8.39
CA ILE A 23 -0.28 4.07 -7.81
C ILE A 23 -0.02 2.85 -8.70
N ILE A 24 0.44 1.76 -8.09
CA ILE A 24 0.63 0.46 -8.75
C ILE A 24 -0.18 -0.60 -8.02
N PHE A 25 -1.10 -1.23 -8.74
CA PHE A 25 -1.78 -2.46 -8.33
C PHE A 25 -1.12 -3.64 -9.05
N ALA A 26 -0.80 -4.71 -8.34
CA ALA A 26 -0.03 -5.81 -8.91
C ALA A 26 -0.71 -7.17 -8.70
N HIS A 27 -0.56 -8.04 -9.68
CA HIS A 27 -0.87 -9.45 -9.50
C HIS A 27 0.28 -10.14 -8.72
N GLU A 28 0.00 -11.08 -7.84
CA GLU A 28 0.99 -11.75 -6.96
C GLU A 28 2.15 -12.42 -7.72
N LYS A 29 1.90 -12.86 -8.95
CA LYS A 29 2.90 -13.48 -9.83
C LYS A 29 3.68 -12.49 -10.70
N SER A 30 3.43 -11.19 -10.55
CA SER A 30 4.19 -10.19 -11.26
C SER A 30 5.57 -9.96 -10.64
N ASN A 31 6.46 -9.39 -11.41
CA ASN A 31 7.73 -8.88 -10.92
C ASN A 31 8.11 -7.58 -11.61
N MET A 32 8.98 -6.82 -11.00
CA MET A 32 9.49 -5.58 -11.54
C MET A 32 10.97 -5.43 -11.19
N ALA A 33 11.82 -5.25 -12.17
CA ALA A 33 13.23 -5.03 -11.96
C ALA A 33 13.84 -4.13 -13.01
N VAL A 34 14.79 -3.28 -12.61
CA VAL A 34 15.59 -2.45 -13.53
C VAL A 34 16.43 -3.33 -14.45
N GLY A 35 16.99 -4.42 -13.90
CA GLY A 35 17.67 -5.47 -14.67
C GLY A 35 16.90 -6.78 -14.60
N GLY A 36 16.85 -7.54 -15.69
CA GLY A 36 16.30 -8.88 -15.68
C GLY A 36 17.05 -9.80 -14.72
N GLY A 37 16.36 -10.81 -14.19
CA GLY A 37 16.92 -11.73 -13.18
C GLY A 37 18.25 -12.37 -13.58
N GLY A 38 18.42 -12.69 -14.87
CA GLY A 38 19.69 -13.22 -15.40
C GLY A 38 20.85 -12.23 -15.34
N ILE A 39 20.57 -10.93 -15.56
CA ILE A 39 21.60 -9.89 -15.45
C ILE A 39 21.95 -9.68 -13.96
N VAL A 40 20.95 -9.57 -13.09
CA VAL A 40 21.16 -9.35 -11.66
C VAL A 40 21.93 -10.50 -11.02
N SER A 41 21.57 -11.74 -11.35
CA SER A 41 22.28 -12.93 -10.84
C SER A 41 23.66 -13.14 -11.45
N GLY A 42 23.92 -12.58 -12.64
CA GLY A 42 25.23 -12.61 -13.29
C GLY A 42 26.17 -11.48 -12.87
N MET A 43 25.69 -10.48 -12.10
CA MET A 43 26.54 -9.42 -11.59
C MET A 43 27.38 -9.91 -10.41
N SER A 44 28.67 -10.12 -10.68
CA SER A 44 29.65 -10.43 -9.65
C SER A 44 29.91 -9.24 -8.72
N PRO A 45 30.16 -9.46 -7.43
CA PRO A 45 30.67 -8.42 -6.53
C PRO A 45 31.95 -7.72 -7.02
N LYS A 46 32.68 -8.33 -7.96
CA LYS A 46 33.86 -7.76 -8.62
C LYS A 46 33.53 -6.83 -9.78
N GLY A 47 32.26 -6.64 -10.13
CA GLY A 47 31.81 -5.72 -11.16
C GLY A 47 31.95 -6.21 -12.60
N TYR A 48 32.20 -7.48 -12.84
CA TYR A 48 32.17 -8.09 -14.17
C TYR A 48 31.23 -9.30 -14.23
N PHE A 49 30.82 -9.67 -15.43
CA PHE A 49 29.96 -10.82 -15.65
C PHE A 49 30.69 -12.12 -15.32
N ASP A 50 30.17 -12.88 -14.39
CA ASP A 50 30.76 -14.09 -13.86
C ASP A 50 29.67 -15.15 -13.72
N LEU A 51 29.76 -16.20 -14.56
CA LEU A 51 28.79 -17.30 -14.56
C LEU A 51 28.83 -18.11 -13.26
N ASP A 52 30.04 -18.32 -12.71
CA ASP A 52 30.20 -19.07 -11.46
C ASP A 52 29.61 -18.25 -10.28
N GLY A 53 29.77 -16.94 -10.31
CA GLY A 53 29.15 -16.02 -9.36
C GLY A 53 27.62 -15.99 -9.46
N ALA A 54 27.09 -16.10 -10.67
CA ALA A 54 25.65 -16.18 -10.90
C ALA A 54 25.07 -17.48 -10.33
N GLU A 55 25.71 -18.62 -10.56
CA GLU A 55 25.32 -19.92 -10.00
C GLU A 55 25.37 -19.91 -8.48
N THR A 56 26.46 -19.40 -7.91
CA THR A 56 26.61 -19.25 -6.46
C THR A 56 25.52 -18.39 -5.84
N LEU A 57 25.15 -17.28 -6.48
CA LEU A 57 24.09 -16.40 -6.00
C LEU A 57 22.72 -17.08 -6.07
N ILE A 58 22.44 -17.80 -7.15
CA ILE A 58 21.20 -18.58 -7.31
C ILE A 58 21.10 -19.66 -6.22
N GLU A 59 22.18 -20.37 -5.96
CA GLU A 59 22.23 -21.40 -4.93
C GLU A 59 22.05 -20.80 -3.52
N ALA A 60 22.74 -19.69 -3.22
CA ALA A 60 22.54 -18.97 -1.97
C ALA A 60 21.10 -18.50 -1.80
N THR A 61 20.46 -18.00 -2.86
CA THR A 61 19.06 -17.60 -2.84
C THR A 61 18.13 -18.79 -2.53
N ARG A 62 18.42 -19.97 -3.07
CA ARG A 62 17.66 -21.19 -2.79
C ARG A 62 17.87 -21.69 -1.36
N GLN A 63 19.12 -21.76 -0.91
CA GLN A 63 19.48 -22.26 0.42
C GLN A 63 18.93 -21.39 1.54
N PHE A 64 19.04 -20.10 1.42
CA PHE A 64 18.59 -19.14 2.45
C PHE A 64 17.13 -18.71 2.27
N LYS A 65 16.40 -19.31 1.34
CA LYS A 65 15.00 -18.95 1.03
C LYS A 65 14.82 -17.44 0.79
N GLN A 66 15.83 -16.80 0.25
CA GLN A 66 15.76 -15.39 -0.07
C GLN A 66 14.71 -15.16 -1.17
N VAL A 67 13.97 -14.11 -1.02
CA VAL A 67 12.97 -13.72 -2.03
C VAL A 67 13.70 -13.08 -3.20
N PRO A 68 13.44 -13.48 -4.45
CA PRO A 68 14.11 -12.93 -5.62
C PRO A 68 13.98 -11.40 -5.69
N PRO A 69 15.05 -10.67 -6.02
CA PRO A 69 14.98 -9.24 -6.30
C PRO A 69 13.94 -8.96 -7.39
N GLY A 70 13.16 -7.91 -7.21
CA GLY A 70 12.09 -7.56 -8.15
C GLY A 70 10.78 -8.32 -7.92
N SER A 71 10.73 -9.25 -6.99
CA SER A 71 9.48 -9.96 -6.66
C SER A 71 8.46 -9.02 -6.03
N VAL A 72 7.18 -9.37 -6.19
CA VAL A 72 6.06 -8.69 -5.53
C VAL A 72 6.29 -8.57 -4.03
N LYS A 73 6.77 -9.62 -3.36
CA LYS A 73 7.01 -9.61 -1.92
C LYS A 73 7.96 -8.49 -1.51
N ILE A 74 9.04 -8.27 -2.25
CA ILE A 74 9.98 -7.17 -1.99
C ILE A 74 9.33 -5.81 -2.27
N HIS A 75 8.69 -5.67 -3.44
CA HIS A 75 8.15 -4.38 -3.85
C HIS A 75 6.88 -3.98 -3.11
N HIS A 76 6.16 -4.92 -2.53
CA HIS A 76 5.00 -4.64 -1.70
C HIS A 76 5.39 -4.31 -0.25
N HIS A 77 6.23 -5.16 0.38
CA HIS A 77 6.50 -5.03 1.81
C HIS A 77 7.74 -4.19 2.15
N GLU A 78 8.80 -4.25 1.33
CA GLU A 78 10.06 -3.58 1.65
C GLU A 78 10.19 -2.22 0.96
N THR A 79 9.96 -2.15 -0.36
CA THR A 79 10.10 -0.89 -1.10
C THR A 79 8.80 -0.09 -1.18
N GLY A 80 7.67 -0.76 -1.04
CA GLY A 80 6.36 -0.16 -1.10
C GLY A 80 5.97 0.37 -2.49
N PHE A 81 6.64 0.01 -3.57
CA PHE A 81 6.25 0.41 -4.91
C PHE A 81 4.89 -0.17 -5.31
N MET A 82 4.66 -1.44 -5.04
CA MET A 82 3.36 -2.07 -5.29
C MET A 82 2.42 -1.78 -4.12
N ARG A 83 1.39 -0.98 -4.38
CA ARG A 83 0.48 -0.44 -3.35
C ARG A 83 -0.44 -1.50 -2.79
N GLN A 84 -0.94 -2.35 -3.67
CA GLN A 84 -1.79 -3.48 -3.34
C GLN A 84 -1.48 -4.64 -4.27
N VAL A 85 -1.63 -5.87 -3.76
CA VAL A 85 -1.36 -7.12 -4.48
C VAL A 85 -2.61 -7.99 -4.43
N PHE A 86 -2.91 -8.63 -5.57
CA PHE A 86 -4.07 -9.46 -5.76
C PHE A 86 -3.65 -10.82 -6.33
N ASP A 87 -4.38 -11.85 -5.98
CA ASP A 87 -4.18 -13.22 -6.46
C ASP A 87 -4.81 -13.49 -7.83
N THR A 88 -5.69 -12.59 -8.29
CA THR A 88 -6.40 -12.68 -9.57
C THR A 88 -6.19 -11.44 -10.44
N GLU A 89 -6.29 -11.61 -11.75
CA GLU A 89 -6.23 -10.49 -12.72
C GLU A 89 -7.45 -9.59 -12.57
N GLU A 90 -8.61 -10.19 -12.31
CA GLU A 90 -9.86 -9.47 -12.05
C GLU A 90 -9.75 -8.56 -10.83
N GLY A 91 -9.07 -9.02 -9.76
CA GLY A 91 -8.84 -8.22 -8.56
C GLY A 91 -8.04 -6.96 -8.86
N VAL A 92 -6.98 -7.06 -9.67
CA VAL A 92 -6.20 -5.90 -10.13
C VAL A 92 -7.07 -4.94 -10.95
N LEU A 93 -7.89 -5.47 -11.86
CA LEU A 93 -8.74 -4.66 -12.73
C LEU A 93 -9.82 -3.93 -11.92
N GLU A 94 -10.45 -4.59 -10.97
CA GLU A 94 -11.45 -3.95 -10.11
C GLU A 94 -10.85 -2.89 -9.20
N ALA A 95 -9.62 -3.10 -8.70
CA ALA A 95 -8.89 -2.09 -7.94
C ALA A 95 -8.58 -0.85 -8.79
N LEU A 96 -8.18 -1.04 -10.07
CA LEU A 96 -7.98 0.05 -11.02
C LEU A 96 -9.27 0.84 -11.24
N LYS A 97 -10.38 0.16 -11.52
CA LYS A 97 -11.69 0.78 -11.74
C LYS A 97 -12.15 1.57 -10.51
N THR A 98 -12.03 0.96 -9.31
CA THR A 98 -12.40 1.59 -8.05
C THR A 98 -11.56 2.84 -7.78
N CYS A 99 -10.25 2.75 -8.03
CA CYS A 99 -9.35 3.88 -7.88
C CYS A 99 -9.72 5.02 -8.84
N MET A 100 -9.96 4.71 -10.11
CA MET A 100 -10.34 5.70 -11.12
C MET A 100 -11.71 6.33 -10.82
N ALA A 101 -12.67 5.55 -10.37
CA ALA A 101 -13.99 6.05 -10.00
C ALA A 101 -13.95 7.01 -8.79
N GLY A 102 -12.97 6.85 -7.92
CA GLY A 102 -12.74 7.74 -6.78
C GLY A 102 -11.99 9.03 -7.12
N MET A 103 -11.44 9.15 -8.34
CA MET A 103 -10.68 10.33 -8.74
C MET A 103 -11.54 11.35 -9.44
N PRO A 104 -11.55 12.61 -8.99
CA PRO A 104 -12.27 13.67 -9.69
C PRO A 104 -11.53 14.06 -10.97
N LEU A 105 -12.28 14.47 -11.99
CA LEU A 105 -11.74 15.04 -13.23
C LEU A 105 -11.49 16.54 -13.12
N TYR A 106 -11.77 17.14 -11.98
CA TYR A 106 -11.63 18.57 -11.70
C TYR A 106 -11.17 18.76 -10.24
N ASP A 107 -10.89 19.99 -9.85
CA ASP A 107 -10.44 20.31 -8.48
C ASP A 107 -11.50 19.89 -7.44
N PRO A 108 -11.25 18.87 -6.63
CA PRO A 108 -12.23 18.36 -5.67
C PRO A 108 -12.40 19.25 -4.44
N SER A 109 -11.54 20.23 -4.23
CA SER A 109 -11.61 21.14 -3.09
C SER A 109 -12.75 22.14 -3.21
N THR A 110 -13.21 22.39 -4.44
CA THR A 110 -14.23 23.41 -4.74
C THR A 110 -15.61 22.78 -4.98
N PHE A 111 -15.67 21.53 -5.38
CA PHE A 111 -16.92 20.89 -5.79
C PHE A 111 -17.11 19.53 -5.13
N ARG A 112 -18.36 19.21 -4.84
CA ARG A 112 -18.74 17.85 -4.48
C ARG A 112 -18.52 16.92 -5.68
N VAL A 113 -17.89 15.78 -5.44
CA VAL A 113 -17.64 14.75 -6.45
C VAL A 113 -18.76 13.72 -6.52
N ALA A 114 -19.67 13.73 -5.55
CA ALA A 114 -20.86 12.88 -5.47
C ALA A 114 -21.95 13.59 -4.65
N ASP A 115 -23.17 13.08 -4.71
CA ASP A 115 -24.20 13.49 -3.78
C ASP A 115 -23.82 13.11 -2.34
N PRO A 116 -24.13 13.94 -1.35
CA PRO A 116 -23.92 13.61 0.05
C PRO A 116 -24.69 12.34 0.45
N ALA A 117 -24.08 11.53 1.27
CA ALA A 117 -24.72 10.33 1.81
C ALA A 117 -24.36 10.16 3.28
N ASP A 118 -25.34 9.82 4.09
CA ASP A 118 -25.10 9.52 5.49
C ASP A 118 -24.24 8.26 5.64
N PRO A 119 -23.36 8.21 6.67
CA PRO A 119 -22.70 6.97 7.05
C PRO A 119 -23.74 5.85 7.35
N LEU A 120 -23.38 4.60 7.05
CA LEU A 120 -24.24 3.45 7.35
C LEU A 120 -24.41 3.18 8.86
N TYR A 121 -23.51 3.73 9.66
CA TYR A 121 -23.49 3.59 11.12
C TYR A 121 -23.68 4.93 11.80
N PRO A 122 -24.48 5.01 12.87
CA PRO A 122 -24.78 6.27 13.52
C PRO A 122 -23.57 6.88 14.24
N ALA A 123 -23.39 8.20 14.11
CA ALA A 123 -22.29 8.93 14.70
C ALA A 123 -22.32 8.91 16.25
N GLU A 124 -23.49 8.75 16.85
CA GLU A 124 -23.68 8.67 18.31
C GLU A 124 -22.92 7.51 18.93
N ASP A 125 -22.68 6.44 18.18
CA ASP A 125 -21.89 5.29 18.63
C ASP A 125 -20.42 5.63 18.90
N LEU A 126 -19.90 6.72 18.36
CA LEU A 126 -18.52 7.16 18.58
C LEU A 126 -18.20 7.29 20.08
N ASN A 127 -19.17 7.72 20.88
CA ASN A 127 -19.02 7.80 22.34
C ASN A 127 -18.85 6.44 23.04
N ARG A 128 -19.25 5.35 22.36
CA ARG A 128 -19.10 3.97 22.86
C ARG A 128 -17.82 3.31 22.32
N ILE A 129 -17.39 3.71 21.13
CA ILE A 129 -16.21 3.16 20.46
C ILE A 129 -14.94 3.77 21.03
N VAL A 130 -14.89 5.09 21.16
CA VAL A 130 -13.73 5.80 21.72
C VAL A 130 -13.83 5.82 23.25
N PRO A 131 -13.00 5.02 23.95
CA PRO A 131 -13.10 4.90 25.39
C PRO A 131 -12.60 6.18 26.10
N LEU A 132 -13.27 6.55 27.19
CA LEU A 132 -12.79 7.63 28.07
C LEU A 132 -11.43 7.30 28.70
N ASN A 133 -11.17 6.02 28.94
CA ASN A 133 -9.89 5.56 29.41
C ASN A 133 -8.88 5.44 28.26
N GLN A 134 -7.98 6.40 28.15
CA GLN A 134 -6.95 6.48 27.10
C GLN A 134 -5.97 5.29 27.06
N LYS A 135 -5.96 4.42 28.08
CA LYS A 135 -5.17 3.18 28.09
C LYS A 135 -5.85 2.03 27.33
N ARG A 136 -7.11 2.19 26.96
CA ARG A 136 -7.83 1.22 26.15
C ARG A 136 -7.71 1.59 24.68
N VAL A 137 -7.43 0.58 23.87
CA VAL A 137 -7.39 0.71 22.41
C VAL A 137 -8.79 0.59 21.83
N TYR A 138 -8.99 1.17 20.64
CA TYR A 138 -10.20 1.02 19.84
C TYR A 138 -9.82 0.79 18.37
N THR A 139 -10.75 0.26 17.60
CA THR A 139 -10.56 0.01 16.17
C THR A 139 -10.84 1.29 15.40
N MET A 140 -9.82 1.83 14.74
CA MET A 140 -9.94 3.09 13.99
C MET A 140 -10.95 2.98 12.84
N GLU A 141 -11.03 1.83 12.17
CA GLU A 141 -11.98 1.57 11.09
C GLU A 141 -13.43 1.75 11.53
N GLN A 142 -13.75 1.46 12.77
CA GLN A 142 -15.10 1.70 13.30
C GLN A 142 -15.40 3.19 13.47
N VAL A 143 -14.40 4.00 13.75
CA VAL A 143 -14.52 5.46 13.78
C VAL A 143 -14.72 5.97 12.35
N LEU A 144 -13.87 5.54 11.42
CA LEU A 144 -13.92 5.97 10.02
C LEU A 144 -15.25 5.63 9.35
N ALA A 145 -15.81 4.43 9.65
CA ALA A 145 -17.09 4.01 9.12
C ALA A 145 -18.29 4.87 9.56
N ARG A 146 -18.10 5.75 10.55
CA ARG A 146 -19.12 6.68 11.06
C ARG A 146 -18.90 8.13 10.64
N LEU A 147 -17.85 8.36 9.86
CA LEU A 147 -17.49 9.69 9.38
C LEU A 147 -17.66 9.86 7.88
N PHE A 148 -17.60 8.76 7.11
CA PHE A 148 -17.56 8.83 5.66
C PHE A 148 -18.90 8.51 5.03
N ASP A 149 -19.19 9.16 3.92
CA ASP A 149 -20.37 8.94 3.10
C ASP A 149 -20.53 7.45 2.75
N GLY A 150 -21.69 6.88 3.07
CA GLY A 150 -21.98 5.48 2.87
C GLY A 150 -21.02 4.52 3.59
N SER A 151 -20.24 5.00 4.56
CA SER A 151 -19.15 4.27 5.25
C SER A 151 -18.08 3.73 4.29
N GLN A 152 -17.92 4.36 3.13
CA GLN A 152 -17.02 3.92 2.07
C GLN A 152 -15.70 4.68 2.11
N HIS A 153 -14.62 3.95 1.94
CA HIS A 153 -13.27 4.52 1.85
C HIS A 153 -12.36 3.60 1.04
N MET A 154 -11.30 4.18 0.47
CA MET A 154 -10.24 3.47 -0.23
C MET A 154 -8.94 3.65 0.55
N GLU A 155 -8.41 2.59 1.13
CA GLU A 155 -7.12 2.65 1.81
C GLU A 155 -5.96 2.63 0.81
N TYR A 156 -5.00 3.52 1.05
CA TYR A 156 -3.77 3.63 0.30
C TYR A 156 -2.68 2.81 1.00
N ARG A 157 -2.14 1.78 0.32
CA ARG A 157 -1.07 0.91 0.84
C ARG A 157 -1.44 0.24 2.19
N PRO A 158 -2.49 -0.58 2.23
CA PRO A 158 -2.96 -1.17 3.49
C PRO A 158 -1.89 -2.01 4.21
N ASP A 159 -1.04 -2.71 3.44
CA ASP A 159 -0.01 -3.61 3.98
C ASP A 159 1.37 -2.96 4.15
N TYR A 160 1.48 -1.64 4.02
CA TYR A 160 2.72 -0.90 4.22
C TYR A 160 2.52 0.22 5.23
N GLY A 161 3.25 0.20 6.34
CA GLY A 161 3.02 1.12 7.45
C GLY A 161 1.62 1.00 8.05
N PRO A 162 1.18 -0.22 8.44
CA PRO A 162 -0.21 -0.46 8.84
C PRO A 162 -0.62 0.27 10.12
N GLU A 163 0.31 0.80 10.89
CA GLU A 163 0.02 1.63 12.07
C GLU A 163 -0.65 2.96 11.70
N VAL A 164 -0.54 3.34 10.43
CA VAL A 164 -1.21 4.54 9.90
C VAL A 164 -2.18 4.13 8.80
N TYR A 165 -3.43 4.47 8.97
CA TYR A 165 -4.38 4.50 7.88
C TYR A 165 -4.11 5.74 7.02
N CYS A 166 -3.96 5.56 5.73
CA CYS A 166 -3.97 6.63 4.73
C CYS A 166 -4.97 6.25 3.64
N GLY A 167 -5.78 7.16 3.15
CA GLY A 167 -6.75 6.81 2.14
C GLY A 167 -7.54 7.99 1.59
N LEU A 168 -8.46 7.68 0.70
CA LEU A 168 -9.43 8.60 0.15
C LEU A 168 -10.83 8.20 0.62
N ALA A 169 -11.63 9.18 0.96
CA ALA A 169 -13.02 8.99 1.32
C ALA A 169 -13.86 10.20 0.87
N LYS A 170 -15.16 10.14 1.08
CA LYS A 170 -16.05 11.27 0.87
C LYS A 170 -16.70 11.68 2.18
N ILE A 171 -16.82 12.98 2.39
CA ILE A 171 -17.57 13.57 3.50
C ILE A 171 -18.45 14.67 2.91
N ASP A 172 -19.75 14.53 3.07
CA ASP A 172 -20.75 15.46 2.49
C ASP A 172 -20.56 15.63 0.96
N GLY A 173 -20.20 14.55 0.28
CA GLY A 173 -19.92 14.54 -1.15
C GLY A 173 -18.57 15.10 -1.58
N PHE A 174 -17.78 15.66 -0.68
CA PHE A 174 -16.41 16.16 -0.98
C PHE A 174 -15.40 15.02 -0.87
N LEU A 175 -14.49 14.94 -1.83
CA LEU A 175 -13.36 14.01 -1.75
C LEU A 175 -12.33 14.53 -0.76
N VAL A 176 -11.93 13.71 0.19
CA VAL A 176 -10.96 14.05 1.23
C VAL A 176 -9.83 13.01 1.31
N GLY A 177 -8.62 13.50 1.52
CA GLY A 177 -7.51 12.66 1.96
C GLY A 177 -7.59 12.43 3.47
N VAL A 178 -7.41 11.19 3.89
CA VAL A 178 -7.54 10.78 5.29
C VAL A 178 -6.23 10.22 5.78
N ILE A 179 -5.76 10.70 6.93
CA ILE A 179 -4.64 10.14 7.69
C ILE A 179 -5.13 9.90 9.11
N ALA A 180 -5.05 8.66 9.58
CA ALA A 180 -5.50 8.30 10.92
C ALA A 180 -4.57 7.27 11.56
N ASN A 181 -4.38 7.34 12.87
CA ASN A 181 -3.57 6.39 13.61
C ASN A 181 -4.39 5.17 14.02
N ARG A 182 -3.95 3.99 13.66
CA ARG A 182 -4.44 2.76 14.28
C ARG A 182 -3.86 2.59 15.66
N GLN A 183 -4.53 1.81 16.49
CA GLN A 183 -4.11 1.53 17.87
C GLN A 183 -4.01 0.03 18.12
N GLY A 184 -3.32 -0.35 19.18
CA GLY A 184 -3.18 -1.73 19.61
C GLY A 184 -2.02 -2.46 18.94
N PHE A 185 -2.01 -3.78 19.06
CA PHE A 185 -1.01 -4.65 18.47
C PHE A 185 -1.48 -5.13 17.09
N LEU A 186 -0.79 -4.72 16.07
CA LEU A 186 -1.14 -4.98 14.67
C LEU A 186 -0.47 -6.23 14.08
N GLY A 187 0.55 -6.76 14.75
CA GLY A 187 1.30 -7.91 14.24
C GLY A 187 0.49 -9.20 14.08
N LYS A 188 -0.69 -9.26 14.70
CA LYS A 188 -1.62 -10.38 14.54
C LYS A 188 -2.30 -10.37 13.17
N ASP A 189 -2.67 -9.19 12.68
CA ASP A 189 -3.37 -8.99 11.41
C ASP A 189 -2.38 -8.79 10.26
N TYR A 190 -1.13 -8.43 10.58
CA TYR A 190 -0.04 -8.19 9.64
C TYR A 190 1.20 -9.01 10.03
N PRO A 191 1.17 -10.35 9.87
CA PRO A 191 2.21 -11.25 10.37
C PRO A 191 3.59 -11.00 9.75
N GLN A 192 3.66 -10.42 8.54
CA GLN A 192 4.90 -10.02 7.90
C GLN A 192 5.72 -9.01 8.71
N TYR A 193 5.09 -8.28 9.63
CA TYR A 193 5.75 -7.34 10.54
C TYR A 193 6.09 -7.94 11.90
N ALA A 194 5.60 -9.14 12.21
CA ALA A 194 5.88 -9.82 13.47
C ALA A 194 7.29 -10.44 13.53
N GLU A 195 7.96 -10.63 12.39
CA GLU A 195 9.26 -11.29 12.28
C GLU A 195 10.44 -10.31 12.50
N GLY A 196 10.48 -9.61 13.60
CA GLY A 196 11.75 -9.14 14.17
C GLY A 196 12.24 -7.73 13.85
N ARG A 197 11.72 -7.00 12.88
CA ARG A 197 12.15 -5.62 12.58
C ARG A 197 11.09 -4.55 12.84
N TYR A 198 9.86 -4.94 12.97
CA TYR A 198 8.72 -4.05 13.10
C TYR A 198 7.79 -4.57 14.19
N MET A 199 7.63 -3.81 15.24
CA MET A 199 6.83 -4.27 16.39
C MET A 199 5.32 -4.17 16.16
N GLY A 200 4.87 -3.58 15.05
CA GLY A 200 3.45 -3.50 14.71
C GLY A 200 2.56 -2.91 15.80
N ILE A 201 3.04 -1.90 16.51
CA ILE A 201 2.28 -1.27 17.59
C ILE A 201 1.62 -0.01 17.06
N GLY A 202 0.31 0.01 17.03
CA GLY A 202 -0.48 1.19 16.72
C GLY A 202 -0.29 2.29 17.76
N GLY A 203 -0.45 3.54 17.34
CA GLY A 203 -0.17 4.72 18.15
C GLY A 203 1.30 5.14 18.18
N LYS A 204 2.17 4.38 17.51
CA LYS A 204 3.57 4.75 17.23
C LYS A 204 3.74 4.93 15.73
N LEU A 205 4.61 5.85 15.35
CA LEU A 205 4.96 6.08 13.94
C LEU A 205 6.29 5.40 13.64
N TYR A 206 6.31 4.56 12.62
CA TYR A 206 7.49 3.91 12.10
C TYR A 206 7.88 4.51 10.74
N ARG A 207 9.05 4.14 10.24
CA ARG A 207 9.57 4.64 8.98
C ARG A 207 8.57 4.44 7.82
N GLN A 208 7.96 3.26 7.73
CA GLN A 208 7.01 2.94 6.66
C GLN A 208 5.74 3.80 6.75
N GLY A 209 5.20 3.99 7.94
CA GLY A 209 4.06 4.88 8.16
C GLY A 209 4.36 6.33 7.80
N LEU A 210 5.53 6.84 8.18
CA LEU A 210 5.95 8.19 7.82
C LEU A 210 6.08 8.38 6.31
N ILE A 211 6.64 7.39 5.60
CA ILE A 211 6.73 7.42 4.13
C ILE A 211 5.31 7.42 3.53
N LYS A 212 4.44 6.53 3.99
CA LYS A 212 3.03 6.44 3.55
C LYS A 212 2.28 7.75 3.75
N MET A 213 2.42 8.38 4.92
CA MET A 213 1.82 9.69 5.21
C MET A 213 2.33 10.78 4.26
N ASN A 214 3.65 10.87 4.09
CA ASN A 214 4.25 11.87 3.20
C ASN A 214 3.77 11.70 1.75
N GLU A 215 3.72 10.47 1.25
CA GLU A 215 3.21 10.18 -0.10
C GLU A 215 1.73 10.58 -0.23
N MET A 216 0.91 10.29 0.79
CA MET A 216 -0.51 10.66 0.79
C MET A 216 -0.71 12.18 0.74
N VAL A 217 0.05 12.94 1.54
CA VAL A 217 0.01 14.41 1.52
C VAL A 217 0.43 14.94 0.14
N MET A 218 1.51 14.41 -0.43
CA MET A 218 1.96 14.81 -1.76
C MET A 218 0.97 14.41 -2.87
N PHE A 219 0.28 13.29 -2.70
CA PHE A 219 -0.75 12.86 -3.63
C PHE A 219 -1.95 13.79 -3.61
N CYS A 220 -2.40 14.21 -2.44
CA CYS A 220 -3.52 15.14 -2.29
C CYS A 220 -3.18 16.59 -2.68
N GLY A 221 -1.90 16.96 -2.68
CA GLY A 221 -1.44 18.31 -3.07
C GLY A 221 -1.17 18.50 -4.56
N ARG A 222 -1.44 17.49 -5.40
CA ARG A 222 -1.23 17.51 -6.86
C ARG A 222 -2.54 17.55 -7.62
#